data_36105a8a58cdccccc8a80157500167ff
#
_entry.id   36105a8a58cdccccc8a80157500167ff
#
_cell.length_a   1.000
_cell.length_b   1.000
_cell.length_c   1.000
_cell.angle_alpha   90.00
_cell.angle_beta   90.00
_cell.angle_gamma   90.00
#
_symmetry.space_group_name_H-M   'P 1'
#
loop_
_entity.id
_entity.type
_entity.pdbx_description
1 polymer ?
#
loop_
_entity_poly.entity_id
_entity_poly.type
_entity_poly.pdbx_seq_one_letter_code
_entity_poly.pdbx_strand_id
1 'polypeptide(L)'
;PVVMRRSPYDPFRDFAFIGRLGTTAITFGIGPSVPAALATLDGFLAWAKGRPLAFGNYGQGTTGHAFAMLLAQEAGLEVTHVAYRGEGTMVPDFLAGSFHGGFNSTIAAGELYKAGRLRPLATGGPDRVPSLADRVPTLIELGYSQRFNFSGFTGLFAPARTPPEILDRLVPAFRKVVTAPEFVARLHAIDTIPGYEDPATFRASAERTMRQWEEMARTLDLYSTS
;
A
#
# COMPACT_ATOMS: atom_id res chain seq x y z
N PRO A 1 -13.64 5.29 0.29
CA PRO A 1 -15.12 5.21 0.22
C PRO A 1 -15.64 3.78 0.10
N VAL A 2 -14.94 2.87 -0.61
CA VAL A 2 -15.42 1.51 -0.92
C VAL A 2 -15.76 0.68 0.34
N VAL A 3 -14.91 0.72 1.35
CA VAL A 3 -15.10 -0.06 2.60
C VAL A 3 -16.05 0.62 3.60
N MET A 4 -16.50 1.82 3.32
CA MET A 4 -17.46 2.54 4.15
C MET A 4 -18.89 2.26 3.67
N ARG A 5 -19.78 1.82 4.53
CA ARG A 5 -21.21 1.63 4.18
C ARG A 5 -21.89 2.91 3.68
N ARG A 6 -21.43 4.06 4.16
CA ARG A 6 -21.84 5.39 3.69
C ARG A 6 -20.61 6.27 3.55
N SER A 7 -20.14 6.48 2.33
CA SER A 7 -19.11 7.47 2.07
C SER A 7 -19.71 8.88 2.13
N PRO A 8 -19.07 9.84 2.84
CA PRO A 8 -19.54 11.24 2.86
C PRO A 8 -19.33 11.98 1.54
N TYR A 9 -18.59 11.40 0.59
CA TYR A 9 -18.32 11.97 -0.73
C TYR A 9 -18.21 10.89 -1.80
N ASP A 10 -18.39 11.30 -3.04
CA ASP A 10 -18.09 10.53 -4.25
C ASP A 10 -16.85 11.11 -4.90
N PRO A 11 -15.72 10.37 -4.97
CA PRO A 11 -14.47 10.90 -5.48
C PRO A 11 -14.54 11.33 -6.96
N PHE A 12 -15.41 10.74 -7.75
CA PHE A 12 -15.52 11.04 -9.17
C PHE A 12 -16.52 12.16 -9.49
N ARG A 13 -17.44 12.45 -8.57
CA ARG A 13 -18.38 13.56 -8.66
C ARG A 13 -17.88 14.82 -7.97
N ASP A 14 -17.25 14.67 -6.81
CA ASP A 14 -17.00 15.78 -5.90
C ASP A 14 -15.60 16.39 -6.08
N PHE A 15 -14.73 15.72 -6.89
CA PHE A 15 -13.36 16.19 -7.16
C PHE A 15 -13.05 16.29 -8.66
N ALA A 16 -12.31 17.33 -9.01
CA ALA A 16 -11.59 17.45 -10.27
C ALA A 16 -10.20 16.80 -10.12
N PHE A 17 -9.84 15.93 -11.01
CA PHE A 17 -8.53 15.27 -11.06
C PHE A 17 -7.51 16.23 -11.66
N ILE A 18 -6.40 16.48 -10.98
CA ILE A 18 -5.31 17.34 -11.47
C ILE A 18 -4.18 16.48 -12.05
N GLY A 19 -3.84 15.41 -11.39
CA GLY A 19 -2.86 14.45 -11.88
C GLY A 19 -2.37 13.50 -10.80
N ARG A 20 -1.88 12.33 -11.23
CA ARG A 20 -1.16 11.40 -10.36
C ARG A 20 0.32 11.76 -10.33
N LEU A 21 0.95 11.67 -9.19
CA LEU A 21 2.39 11.88 -9.09
C LEU A 21 3.18 10.54 -9.11
N GLY A 22 2.58 9.48 -8.58
CA GLY A 22 3.24 8.18 -8.50
C GLY A 22 2.47 7.16 -7.68
N THR A 23 3.10 6.01 -7.45
CA THR A 23 2.57 4.90 -6.67
C THR A 23 3.46 4.61 -5.48
N THR A 24 2.86 4.10 -4.40
CA THR A 24 3.57 3.66 -3.20
C THR A 24 3.40 2.15 -3.06
N ALA A 25 4.51 1.46 -3.01
CA ALA A 25 4.52 0.02 -2.76
C ALA A 25 4.26 -0.27 -1.27
N ILE A 26 3.64 -1.41 -1.02
CA ILE A 26 3.36 -1.92 0.32
C ILE A 26 4.10 -3.24 0.49
N THR A 27 4.96 -3.30 1.50
CA THR A 27 5.86 -4.42 1.73
C THR A 27 5.43 -5.22 2.95
N PHE A 28 5.30 -6.53 2.79
CA PHE A 28 5.15 -7.45 3.92
C PHE A 28 6.48 -7.58 4.63
N GLY A 29 6.48 -7.14 5.88
CA GLY A 29 7.63 -7.25 6.76
C GLY A 29 7.34 -8.09 7.99
N ILE A 30 8.40 -8.64 8.60
CA ILE A 30 8.36 -9.34 9.87
C ILE A 30 9.20 -8.64 10.93
N GLY A 31 8.74 -8.73 12.17
CA GLY A 31 9.33 -8.05 13.32
C GLY A 31 10.27 -8.92 14.17
N PRO A 32 10.74 -8.39 15.30
CA PRO A 32 11.68 -9.07 16.19
C PRO A 32 11.06 -10.29 16.94
N SER A 33 9.73 -10.42 17.00
CA SER A 33 9.05 -11.60 17.53
C SER A 33 9.20 -12.86 16.67
N VAL A 34 9.74 -12.73 15.46
CA VAL A 34 9.98 -13.82 14.51
C VAL A 34 11.48 -14.17 14.49
N PRO A 35 11.87 -15.49 14.46
CA PRO A 35 13.27 -15.88 14.48
C PRO A 35 14.15 -15.15 13.48
N ALA A 36 15.32 -14.69 13.92
CA ALA A 36 16.21 -13.84 13.12
C ALA A 36 16.71 -14.49 11.81
N ALA A 37 16.81 -15.82 11.79
CA ALA A 37 17.27 -16.58 10.62
C ALA A 37 16.27 -16.61 9.44
N LEU A 38 15.01 -16.21 9.66
CA LEU A 38 13.99 -16.21 8.60
C LEU A 38 14.13 -14.95 7.75
N ALA A 39 14.54 -15.12 6.50
CA ALA A 39 14.82 -14.05 5.55
C ALA A 39 13.99 -14.12 4.25
N THR A 40 13.13 -15.13 4.10
CA THR A 40 12.28 -15.33 2.92
C THR A 40 10.83 -15.51 3.32
N LEU A 41 9.91 -15.21 2.39
CA LEU A 41 8.48 -15.41 2.64
C LEU A 41 8.18 -16.89 2.88
N ASP A 42 8.71 -17.79 2.05
CA ASP A 42 8.49 -19.24 2.21
C ASP A 42 9.00 -19.76 3.56
N GLY A 43 10.17 -19.31 3.99
CA GLY A 43 10.72 -19.66 5.30
C GLY A 43 9.83 -19.17 6.45
N PHE A 44 9.31 -17.94 6.35
CA PHE A 44 8.36 -17.41 7.31
C PHE A 44 7.06 -18.21 7.31
N LEU A 45 6.48 -18.50 6.16
CA LEU A 45 5.22 -19.25 6.05
C LEU A 45 5.35 -20.68 6.57
N ALA A 46 6.47 -21.34 6.30
CA ALA A 46 6.76 -22.67 6.84
C ALA A 46 6.83 -22.64 8.38
N TRP A 47 7.50 -21.64 8.95
CA TRP A 47 7.57 -21.43 10.39
C TRP A 47 6.21 -21.06 10.98
N ALA A 48 5.38 -20.31 10.27
CA ALA A 48 4.08 -19.80 10.69
C ALA A 48 3.01 -20.90 10.85
N LYS A 49 3.13 -21.99 10.12
CA LYS A 49 2.13 -23.09 10.12
C LYS A 49 1.88 -23.65 11.53
N GLY A 50 0.59 -23.71 11.90
CA GLY A 50 0.15 -24.26 13.19
C GLY A 50 0.50 -23.39 14.41
N ARG A 51 0.92 -22.14 14.22
CA ARG A 51 1.22 -21.19 15.28
C ARG A 51 0.15 -20.11 15.39
N PRO A 52 -0.16 -19.63 16.59
CA PRO A 52 -0.97 -18.43 16.74
C PRO A 52 -0.19 -17.22 16.21
N LEU A 53 -0.73 -16.57 15.19
CA LEU A 53 -0.12 -15.42 14.55
C LEU A 53 -0.94 -14.15 14.79
N ALA A 54 -0.23 -13.01 14.84
CA ALA A 54 -0.84 -11.70 14.79
C ALA A 54 -0.18 -10.87 13.68
N PHE A 55 -1.00 -10.23 12.84
CA PHE A 55 -0.55 -9.27 11.83
C PHE A 55 -1.10 -7.89 12.16
N GLY A 56 -0.20 -6.91 12.20
CA GLY A 56 -0.57 -5.50 12.35
C GLY A 56 -1.04 -4.91 11.03
N ASN A 57 -2.02 -4.01 11.10
CA ASN A 57 -2.45 -3.21 9.97
C ASN A 57 -2.74 -1.77 10.41
N TYR A 58 -2.52 -0.82 9.52
CA TYR A 58 -2.66 0.62 9.79
C TYR A 58 -4.08 1.17 9.65
N GLY A 59 -5.06 0.28 9.64
CA GLY A 59 -6.49 0.60 9.64
C GLY A 59 -7.32 -0.46 8.95
N GLN A 60 -8.50 -0.70 9.48
CA GLN A 60 -9.45 -1.63 8.88
C GLN A 60 -9.83 -1.16 7.45
N GLY A 61 -9.85 -2.09 6.49
CA GLY A 61 -10.17 -1.77 5.10
C GLY A 61 -9.10 -0.99 4.34
N THR A 62 -7.88 -0.89 4.89
CA THR A 62 -6.72 -0.36 4.15
C THR A 62 -6.08 -1.45 3.29
N THR A 63 -5.21 -1.04 2.35
CA THR A 63 -4.46 -2.00 1.52
C THR A 63 -3.63 -2.97 2.36
N GLY A 64 -3.00 -2.48 3.44
CA GLY A 64 -2.24 -3.33 4.35
C GLY A 64 -3.10 -4.39 5.03
N HIS A 65 -4.34 -4.03 5.44
CA HIS A 65 -5.28 -4.98 6.01
C HIS A 65 -5.74 -6.02 4.96
N ALA A 66 -6.16 -5.55 3.78
CA ALA A 66 -6.61 -6.42 2.69
C ALA A 66 -5.55 -7.42 2.25
N PHE A 67 -4.31 -6.96 2.07
CA PHE A 67 -3.20 -7.82 1.68
C PHE A 67 -2.79 -8.80 2.79
N ALA A 68 -2.88 -8.40 4.06
CA ALA A 68 -2.63 -9.29 5.18
C ALA A 68 -3.66 -10.42 5.25
N MET A 69 -4.95 -10.11 5.06
CA MET A 69 -6.02 -11.11 4.98
C MET A 69 -5.84 -12.04 3.78
N LEU A 70 -5.54 -11.46 2.62
CA LEU A 70 -5.34 -12.22 1.38
C LEU A 70 -4.14 -13.17 1.48
N LEU A 71 -3.00 -12.70 2.03
CA LEU A 71 -1.83 -13.54 2.26
C LEU A 71 -2.13 -14.67 3.23
N ALA A 72 -2.81 -14.37 4.33
CA ALA A 72 -3.22 -15.40 5.29
C ALA A 72 -4.13 -16.46 4.64
N GLN A 73 -5.12 -16.03 3.83
CA GLN A 73 -6.02 -16.91 3.11
C GLN A 73 -5.28 -17.82 2.12
N GLU A 74 -4.42 -17.24 1.27
CA GLU A 74 -3.71 -18.01 0.23
C GLU A 74 -2.63 -18.94 0.81
N ALA A 75 -2.03 -18.54 1.95
CA ALA A 75 -1.05 -19.37 2.66
C ALA A 75 -1.68 -20.39 3.63
N GLY A 76 -3.00 -20.38 3.83
CA GLY A 76 -3.70 -21.25 4.77
C GLY A 76 -3.30 -20.99 6.23
N LEU A 77 -3.14 -19.73 6.63
CA LEU A 77 -2.75 -19.32 7.98
C LEU A 77 -3.95 -18.77 8.75
N GLU A 78 -4.02 -19.11 10.03
CA GLU A 78 -4.92 -18.47 10.98
C GLU A 78 -4.21 -17.27 11.62
N VAL A 79 -4.75 -16.05 11.39
CA VAL A 79 -4.11 -14.81 11.80
C VAL A 79 -5.09 -13.91 12.55
N THR A 80 -4.67 -13.42 13.72
CA THR A 80 -5.36 -12.34 14.42
C THR A 80 -4.92 -11.00 13.81
N HIS A 81 -5.87 -10.20 13.32
CA HIS A 81 -5.59 -8.88 12.77
C HIS A 81 -5.64 -7.81 13.87
N VAL A 82 -4.53 -7.08 14.05
CA VAL A 82 -4.40 -5.99 15.03
C VAL A 82 -4.48 -4.67 14.29
N ALA A 83 -5.60 -3.94 14.44
CA ALA A 83 -5.84 -2.68 13.76
C ALA A 83 -5.33 -1.48 14.55
N TYR A 84 -4.58 -0.61 13.89
CA TYR A 84 -4.05 0.65 14.39
C TYR A 84 -4.69 1.86 13.69
N ARG A 85 -4.52 3.05 14.28
CA ARG A 85 -4.95 4.32 13.66
C ARG A 85 -3.81 4.94 12.82
N GLY A 86 -3.34 4.20 11.82
CA GLY A 86 -2.24 4.61 10.94
C GLY A 86 -0.89 3.96 11.27
N GLU A 87 0.06 4.10 10.34
CA GLU A 87 1.40 3.52 10.46
C GLU A 87 2.21 4.13 11.61
N GLY A 88 1.99 5.40 11.93
CA GLY A 88 2.68 6.09 13.02
C GLY A 88 2.47 5.44 14.39
N THR A 89 1.31 4.83 14.64
CA THR A 89 1.04 4.09 15.88
C THR A 89 1.37 2.60 15.76
N MET A 90 1.30 2.04 14.56
CA MET A 90 1.59 0.63 14.31
C MET A 90 3.09 0.30 14.37
N VAL A 91 3.94 1.14 13.77
CA VAL A 91 5.38 0.87 13.63
C VAL A 91 6.11 0.76 14.97
N PRO A 92 5.88 1.60 15.98
CA PRO A 92 6.49 1.42 17.30
C PRO A 92 6.16 0.08 17.94
N ASP A 93 4.92 -0.38 17.88
CA ASP A 93 4.49 -1.67 18.43
C ASP A 93 5.07 -2.83 17.61
N PHE A 94 5.24 -2.66 16.30
CA PHE A 94 5.91 -3.65 15.46
C PHE A 94 7.38 -3.84 15.88
N LEU A 95 8.09 -2.76 16.14
CA LEU A 95 9.46 -2.77 16.64
C LEU A 95 9.58 -3.35 18.05
N ALA A 96 8.54 -3.21 18.86
CA ALA A 96 8.45 -3.83 20.19
C ALA A 96 8.11 -5.33 20.14
N GLY A 97 7.78 -5.89 18.95
CA GLY A 97 7.43 -7.30 18.80
C GLY A 97 6.00 -7.65 19.19
N SER A 98 5.10 -6.68 19.26
CA SER A 98 3.69 -6.88 19.65
C SER A 98 2.92 -7.76 18.67
N PHE A 99 3.40 -7.90 17.44
CA PHE A 99 2.85 -8.77 16.40
C PHE A 99 3.96 -9.29 15.48
N HIS A 100 3.67 -10.32 14.69
CA HIS A 100 4.68 -11.08 13.94
C HIS A 100 5.02 -10.47 12.59
N GLY A 101 4.01 -9.95 11.87
CA GLY A 101 4.19 -9.39 10.53
C GLY A 101 3.09 -8.41 10.17
N GLY A 102 3.26 -7.74 9.03
CA GLY A 102 2.27 -6.82 8.50
C GLY A 102 2.74 -6.13 7.23
N PHE A 103 1.79 -5.62 6.46
CA PHE A 103 2.08 -4.79 5.30
C PHE A 103 2.23 -3.33 5.72
N ASN A 104 3.34 -2.73 5.31
CA ASN A 104 3.70 -1.34 5.63
C ASN A 104 4.09 -0.61 4.35
N SER A 105 3.85 0.69 4.30
CA SER A 105 4.44 1.52 3.26
C SER A 105 5.95 1.62 3.46
N THR A 106 6.69 1.75 2.37
CA THR A 106 8.13 2.05 2.43
C THR A 106 8.41 3.43 2.99
N ILE A 107 7.45 4.35 2.91
CA ILE A 107 7.54 5.67 3.56
C ILE A 107 7.66 5.51 5.08
N ALA A 108 6.89 4.60 5.69
CA ALA A 108 6.89 4.41 7.14
C ALA A 108 7.98 3.44 7.63
N ALA A 109 8.29 2.40 6.85
CA ALA A 109 9.15 1.30 7.29
C ALA A 109 10.48 1.18 6.50
N GLY A 110 10.69 1.94 5.43
CA GLY A 110 11.85 1.79 4.54
C GLY A 110 13.19 1.91 5.25
N GLU A 111 13.37 2.91 6.10
CA GLU A 111 14.60 3.07 6.88
C GLU A 111 14.80 1.94 7.91
N LEU A 112 13.73 1.37 8.43
CA LEU A 112 13.78 0.23 9.35
C LEU A 112 14.18 -1.07 8.63
N TYR A 113 13.75 -1.21 7.37
CA TYR A 113 14.18 -2.30 6.50
C TYR A 113 15.65 -2.18 6.11
N LYS A 114 16.14 -0.97 5.78
CA LYS A 114 17.55 -0.69 5.50
C LYS A 114 18.43 -0.95 6.72
N ALA A 115 17.96 -0.55 7.89
CA ALA A 115 18.65 -0.77 9.17
C ALA A 115 18.55 -2.21 9.72
N GLY A 116 17.80 -3.12 9.06
CA GLY A 116 17.59 -4.50 9.50
C GLY A 116 16.76 -4.64 10.78
N ARG A 117 16.11 -3.57 11.23
CA ARG A 117 15.25 -3.60 12.42
C ARG A 117 13.91 -4.30 12.16
N LEU A 118 13.41 -4.20 10.95
CA LEU A 118 12.34 -5.01 10.37
C LEU A 118 12.91 -5.73 9.16
N ARG A 119 12.36 -6.88 8.80
CA ARG A 119 12.82 -7.69 7.66
C ARG A 119 11.74 -7.74 6.59
N PRO A 120 11.95 -7.11 5.41
CA PRO A 120 11.02 -7.16 4.30
C PRO A 120 11.12 -8.53 3.62
N LEU A 121 9.98 -9.16 3.32
CA LEU A 121 9.94 -10.50 2.72
C LEU A 121 9.32 -10.52 1.32
N ALA A 122 8.33 -9.69 1.07
CA ALA A 122 7.68 -9.57 -0.23
C ALA A 122 6.98 -8.22 -0.38
N THR A 123 6.82 -7.76 -1.62
CA THR A 123 6.15 -6.50 -1.95
C THR A 123 4.84 -6.78 -2.69
N GLY A 124 3.78 -6.09 -2.31
CA GLY A 124 2.54 -6.02 -3.09
C GLY A 124 2.66 -5.00 -4.22
N GLY A 125 1.92 -5.24 -5.29
CA GLY A 125 1.96 -4.43 -6.50
C GLY A 125 2.74 -5.08 -7.64
N PRO A 126 2.74 -4.43 -8.84
CA PRO A 126 3.40 -4.97 -10.03
C PRO A 126 4.93 -4.89 -9.99
N ASP A 127 5.46 -3.91 -9.25
CA ASP A 127 6.87 -3.55 -9.30
C ASP A 127 7.56 -3.79 -7.96
N ARG A 128 8.84 -4.15 -8.01
CA ARG A 128 9.69 -4.19 -6.83
C ARG A 128 9.96 -2.78 -6.31
N VAL A 129 10.10 -2.65 -5.01
CA VAL A 129 10.54 -1.39 -4.37
C VAL A 129 11.99 -1.12 -4.77
N PRO A 130 12.34 0.04 -5.34
CA PRO A 130 13.69 0.31 -5.84
C PRO A 130 14.81 0.05 -4.83
N SER A 131 14.67 0.50 -3.58
CA SER A 131 15.69 0.30 -2.53
C SER A 131 15.79 -1.13 -2.01
N LEU A 132 14.84 -1.99 -2.36
CA LEU A 132 14.76 -3.39 -1.92
C LEU A 132 14.81 -4.38 -3.10
N ALA A 133 14.93 -3.88 -4.35
CA ALA A 133 14.72 -4.66 -5.57
C ALA A 133 15.64 -5.89 -5.69
N ASP A 134 16.87 -5.81 -5.20
CA ASP A 134 17.84 -6.90 -5.28
C ASP A 134 17.51 -8.09 -4.36
N ARG A 135 16.69 -7.88 -3.32
CA ARG A 135 16.49 -8.88 -2.26
C ARG A 135 15.03 -9.19 -1.93
N VAL A 136 14.08 -8.34 -2.35
CA VAL A 136 12.66 -8.47 -2.01
C VAL A 136 11.83 -8.60 -3.28
N PRO A 137 11.32 -9.80 -3.59
CA PRO A 137 10.46 -10.01 -4.73
C PRO A 137 9.05 -9.46 -4.51
N THR A 138 8.29 -9.29 -5.58
CA THR A 138 6.86 -9.07 -5.49
C THR A 138 6.13 -10.39 -5.17
N LEU A 139 4.93 -10.30 -4.59
CA LEU A 139 4.08 -11.46 -4.37
C LEU A 139 3.68 -12.13 -5.70
N ILE A 140 3.56 -11.34 -6.78
CA ILE A 140 3.30 -11.87 -8.13
C ILE A 140 4.48 -12.73 -8.62
N GLU A 141 5.72 -12.27 -8.44
CA GLU A 141 6.92 -13.05 -8.79
C GLU A 141 7.04 -14.35 -7.98
N LEU A 142 6.50 -14.36 -6.75
CA LEU A 142 6.42 -15.55 -5.89
C LEU A 142 5.24 -16.47 -6.24
N GLY A 143 4.45 -16.16 -7.28
CA GLY A 143 3.35 -17.01 -7.77
C GLY A 143 2.01 -16.80 -7.04
N TYR A 144 1.88 -15.76 -6.21
CA TYR A 144 0.61 -15.40 -5.58
C TYR A 144 -0.37 -14.79 -6.58
N SER A 145 -1.64 -14.75 -6.22
CA SER A 145 -2.71 -14.33 -7.13
C SER A 145 -2.57 -12.88 -7.60
N GLN A 146 -3.15 -12.58 -8.78
CA GLN A 146 -3.18 -11.24 -9.36
C GLN A 146 -3.94 -10.20 -8.49
N ARG A 147 -4.60 -10.63 -7.43
CA ARG A 147 -5.21 -9.73 -6.44
C ARG A 147 -4.18 -8.87 -5.69
N PHE A 148 -2.91 -9.32 -5.63
CA PHE A 148 -1.80 -8.53 -5.11
C PHE A 148 -1.22 -7.54 -6.14
N ASN A 149 -1.64 -7.60 -7.40
CA ASN A 149 -1.21 -6.66 -8.45
C ASN A 149 -1.93 -5.30 -8.32
N PHE A 150 -1.70 -4.66 -7.20
CA PHE A 150 -2.34 -3.42 -6.82
C PHE A 150 -1.35 -2.56 -6.03
N SER A 151 -1.23 -1.27 -6.40
CA SER A 151 -0.45 -0.27 -5.67
C SER A 151 -1.34 0.89 -5.27
N GLY A 152 -1.08 1.44 -4.10
CA GLY A 152 -1.62 2.75 -3.73
C GLY A 152 -1.10 3.83 -4.69
N PHE A 153 -1.86 4.88 -4.87
CA PHE A 153 -1.42 6.03 -5.64
C PHE A 153 -1.49 7.31 -4.82
N THR A 154 -0.64 8.27 -5.17
CA THR A 154 -0.71 9.64 -4.68
C THR A 154 -0.99 10.57 -5.84
N GLY A 155 -1.97 11.46 -5.68
CA GLY A 155 -2.37 12.41 -6.70
C GLY A 155 -2.88 13.71 -6.12
N LEU A 156 -2.99 14.72 -6.96
CA LEU A 156 -3.57 16.00 -6.63
C LEU A 156 -5.00 16.08 -7.16
N PHE A 157 -5.88 16.60 -6.32
CA PHE A 157 -7.30 16.83 -6.62
C PHE A 157 -7.67 18.26 -6.25
N ALA A 158 -8.69 18.77 -6.90
CA ALA A 158 -9.36 20.02 -6.52
C ALA A 158 -10.87 19.75 -6.31
N PRO A 159 -11.62 20.62 -5.62
CA PRO A 159 -13.07 20.54 -5.61
C PRO A 159 -13.65 20.53 -7.03
N ALA A 160 -14.70 19.74 -7.28
CA ALA A 160 -15.29 19.62 -8.63
C ALA A 160 -15.77 20.95 -9.21
N ARG A 161 -16.11 21.93 -8.33
CA ARG A 161 -16.56 23.28 -8.73
C ARG A 161 -15.41 24.28 -8.93
N THR A 162 -14.15 23.84 -8.96
CA THR A 162 -13.02 24.72 -9.24
C THR A 162 -13.16 25.30 -10.67
N PRO A 163 -13.09 26.63 -10.84
CA PRO A 163 -13.21 27.27 -12.14
C PRO A 163 -12.20 26.74 -13.16
N PRO A 164 -12.60 26.53 -14.45
CA PRO A 164 -11.71 26.00 -15.48
C PRO A 164 -10.38 26.78 -15.61
N GLU A 165 -10.41 28.11 -15.54
CA GLU A 165 -9.22 28.95 -15.64
C GLU A 165 -8.20 28.70 -14.50
N ILE A 166 -8.64 28.19 -13.35
CA ILE A 166 -7.75 27.75 -12.27
C ILE A 166 -7.18 26.36 -12.60
N LEU A 167 -8.00 25.44 -13.10
CA LEU A 167 -7.55 24.11 -13.50
C LEU A 167 -6.52 24.19 -14.64
N ASP A 168 -6.74 25.07 -15.63
CA ASP A 168 -5.83 25.32 -16.76
C ASP A 168 -4.45 25.81 -16.30
N ARG A 169 -4.36 26.42 -15.12
CA ARG A 169 -3.08 26.81 -14.50
C ARG A 169 -2.50 25.73 -13.60
N LEU A 170 -3.34 25.02 -12.86
CA LEU A 170 -2.89 24.00 -11.90
C LEU A 170 -2.31 22.77 -12.60
N VAL A 171 -2.97 22.26 -13.64
CA VAL A 171 -2.55 21.03 -14.33
C VAL A 171 -1.14 21.14 -14.90
N PRO A 172 -0.80 22.14 -15.72
CA PRO A 172 0.57 22.26 -16.25
C PRO A 172 1.59 22.58 -15.16
N ALA A 173 1.23 23.35 -14.11
CA ALA A 173 2.12 23.63 -13.00
C ALA A 173 2.42 22.34 -12.21
N PHE A 174 1.42 21.52 -11.90
CA PHE A 174 1.60 20.23 -11.26
C PHE A 174 2.48 19.31 -12.09
N ARG A 175 2.17 19.14 -13.40
CA ARG A 175 2.97 18.35 -14.32
C ARG A 175 4.44 18.77 -14.28
N LYS A 176 4.70 20.08 -14.42
CA LYS A 176 6.07 20.62 -14.43
C LYS A 176 6.85 20.25 -13.17
N VAL A 177 6.20 20.31 -12.00
CA VAL A 177 6.83 19.95 -10.71
C VAL A 177 7.10 18.47 -10.62
N VAL A 178 6.08 17.62 -10.84
CA VAL A 178 6.20 16.17 -10.57
C VAL A 178 7.05 15.43 -11.59
N THR A 179 7.30 16.03 -12.76
CA THR A 179 8.21 15.47 -13.79
C THR A 179 9.62 16.09 -13.76
N ALA A 180 9.86 17.06 -12.87
CA ALA A 180 11.19 17.65 -12.71
C ALA A 180 12.18 16.62 -12.13
N PRO A 181 13.43 16.52 -12.67
CA PRO A 181 14.40 15.51 -12.24
C PRO A 181 14.67 15.53 -10.73
N GLU A 182 14.76 16.72 -10.13
CA GLU A 182 14.98 16.84 -8.69
C GLU A 182 13.80 16.34 -7.86
N PHE A 183 12.56 16.48 -8.35
CA PHE A 183 11.38 15.96 -7.67
C PHE A 183 11.31 14.42 -7.80
N VAL A 184 11.58 13.89 -9.00
CA VAL A 184 11.67 12.44 -9.25
C VAL A 184 12.74 11.80 -8.35
N ALA A 185 13.91 12.42 -8.22
CA ALA A 185 14.96 11.94 -7.31
C ALA A 185 14.50 11.90 -5.84
N ARG A 186 13.71 12.88 -5.40
CA ARG A 186 13.13 12.88 -4.04
C ARG A 186 12.09 11.76 -3.85
N LEU A 187 11.28 11.47 -4.87
CA LEU A 187 10.34 10.35 -4.81
C LEU A 187 11.07 9.02 -4.66
N HIS A 188 12.13 8.79 -5.45
CA HIS A 188 12.97 7.60 -5.32
C HIS A 188 13.62 7.49 -3.94
N ALA A 189 14.05 8.61 -3.34
CA ALA A 189 14.65 8.60 -2.01
C ALA A 189 13.71 8.12 -0.89
N ILE A 190 12.39 8.24 -1.09
CA ILE A 190 11.36 7.75 -0.18
C ILE A 190 10.63 6.51 -0.71
N ASP A 191 11.23 5.80 -1.66
CA ASP A 191 10.69 4.59 -2.29
C ASP A 191 9.28 4.76 -2.90
N THR A 192 8.95 5.97 -3.32
CA THR A 192 7.78 6.24 -4.13
C THR A 192 8.15 6.09 -5.61
N ILE A 193 7.41 5.27 -6.34
CA ILE A 193 7.64 5.04 -7.76
C ILE A 193 7.00 6.20 -8.55
N PRO A 194 7.81 7.05 -9.22
CA PRO A 194 7.27 8.15 -10.02
C PRO A 194 6.41 7.61 -11.17
N GLY A 195 5.31 8.29 -11.46
CA GLY A 195 4.40 7.84 -12.51
C GLY A 195 3.33 8.89 -12.76
N TYR A 196 3.74 9.98 -13.43
CA TYR A 196 2.80 11.04 -13.79
C TYR A 196 1.71 10.52 -14.73
N GLU A 197 0.48 10.80 -14.38
CA GLU A 197 -0.68 10.69 -15.26
C GLU A 197 -1.39 12.04 -15.32
N ASP A 198 -1.78 12.44 -16.53
CA ASP A 198 -2.64 13.60 -16.75
C ASP A 198 -4.05 13.37 -16.17
N PRO A 199 -4.90 14.43 -16.07
CA PRO A 199 -6.22 14.32 -15.42
C PRO A 199 -7.11 13.21 -15.96
N ALA A 200 -7.15 13.02 -17.29
CA ALA A 200 -8.02 12.03 -17.91
C ALA A 200 -7.52 10.61 -17.67
N THR A 201 -6.21 10.39 -17.87
CA THR A 201 -5.54 9.12 -17.61
C THR A 201 -5.65 8.73 -16.13
N PHE A 202 -5.41 9.69 -15.24
CA PHE A 202 -5.50 9.47 -13.79
C PHE A 202 -6.92 9.13 -13.35
N ARG A 203 -7.93 9.81 -13.88
CA ARG A 203 -9.34 9.46 -13.60
C ARG A 203 -9.64 8.03 -14.02
N ALA A 204 -9.25 7.63 -15.23
CA ALA A 204 -9.49 6.28 -15.73
C ALA A 204 -8.74 5.20 -14.91
N SER A 205 -7.51 5.47 -14.48
CA SER A 205 -6.76 4.55 -13.63
C SER A 205 -7.36 4.45 -12.22
N ALA A 206 -7.84 5.56 -11.65
CA ALA A 206 -8.54 5.58 -10.38
C ALA A 206 -9.87 4.80 -10.41
N GLU A 207 -10.62 4.88 -11.52
CA GLU A 207 -11.85 4.10 -11.71
C GLU A 207 -11.55 2.59 -11.80
N ARG A 208 -10.48 2.18 -12.48
CA ARG A 208 -10.03 0.77 -12.47
C ARG A 208 -9.66 0.29 -11.08
N THR A 209 -8.88 1.09 -10.38
CA THR A 209 -8.47 0.84 -8.99
C THR A 209 -9.68 0.71 -8.05
N MET A 210 -10.69 1.56 -8.22
CA MET A 210 -11.92 1.48 -7.43
C MET A 210 -12.64 0.14 -7.63
N ARG A 211 -12.80 -0.31 -8.88
CA ARG A 211 -13.42 -1.61 -9.19
C ARG A 211 -12.65 -2.79 -8.58
N GLN A 212 -11.32 -2.75 -8.62
CA GLN A 212 -10.48 -3.78 -7.97
C GLN A 212 -10.70 -3.80 -6.45
N TRP A 213 -10.81 -2.60 -5.84
CA TRP A 213 -11.12 -2.47 -4.42
C TRP A 213 -12.51 -2.98 -4.06
N GLU A 214 -13.53 -2.71 -4.86
CA GLU A 214 -14.90 -3.20 -4.66
C GLU A 214 -14.93 -4.73 -4.66
N GLU A 215 -14.24 -5.35 -5.61
CA GLU A 215 -14.11 -6.80 -5.67
C GLU A 215 -13.39 -7.37 -4.45
N MET A 216 -12.26 -6.77 -4.06
CA MET A 216 -11.48 -7.18 -2.89
C MET A 216 -12.27 -7.00 -1.60
N ALA A 217 -12.93 -5.87 -1.42
CA ALA A 217 -13.76 -5.58 -0.25
C ALA A 217 -14.90 -6.59 -0.10
N ARG A 218 -15.55 -6.96 -1.20
CA ARG A 218 -16.61 -7.97 -1.21
C ARG A 218 -16.08 -9.37 -0.88
N THR A 219 -14.95 -9.76 -1.48
CA THR A 219 -14.39 -11.12 -1.33
C THR A 219 -13.83 -11.36 0.07
N LEU A 220 -13.26 -10.32 0.70
CA LEU A 220 -12.62 -10.39 2.01
C LEU A 220 -13.50 -9.84 3.14
N ASP A 221 -14.74 -9.45 2.85
CA ASP A 221 -15.67 -8.82 3.82
C ASP A 221 -15.03 -7.64 4.59
N LEU A 222 -14.41 -6.72 3.84
CA LEU A 222 -13.68 -5.58 4.43
C LEU A 222 -14.58 -4.42 4.86
N TYR A 223 -15.88 -4.56 4.79
CA TYR A 223 -16.80 -3.48 5.08
C TYR A 223 -16.75 -3.05 6.55
N SER A 224 -16.63 -1.75 6.77
CA SER A 224 -16.68 -1.17 8.10
C SER A 224 -18.06 -1.41 8.75
N THR A 225 -18.04 -1.82 10.00
CA THR A 225 -19.27 -1.96 10.82
C THR A 225 -19.73 -0.64 11.44
N SER A 226 -18.94 0.43 11.27
CA SER A 226 -19.22 1.79 11.78
C SER A 226 -19.82 2.70 10.72
#